data_4ef54fece1af764babd28b86c5d261d2
#
_entry.id   4ef54fece1af764babd28b86c5d261d2
#
_cell.length_a   1.000
_cell.length_b   1.000
_cell.length_c   1.000
_cell.angle_alpha   90.00
_cell.angle_beta   90.00
_cell.angle_gamma   90.00
#
_symmetry.space_group_name_H-M   'P 1'
#
loop_
_entity.id
_entity.type
_entity.pdbx_description
1 polymer ?
#
loop_
_entity_poly.entity_id
_entity_poly.type
_entity_poly.pdbx_seq_one_letter_code
_entity_poly.pdbx_strand_id
1 'polypeptide(L)'
;MKKLALIFAGLSLLAFTGCKDDETPEQVFPLVGKWSPTKEVKTQVSATGAGFSDEIVYTDCQKESRWVFNENSTGQRTNRDLAGSTPTCSTISQRNFSYVYNPSEKNLEIKYQGTVVVEKSKVILLDDKTMNLKFEDTTDPTVYKSTTYTFKRVTQ
;
A
#
# COMPACT_ATOMS: atom_id res chain seq x y z
N MET A 1 75.47 -4.15 -40.50
CA MET A 1 75.16 -5.06 -39.40
C MET A 1 73.72 -4.74 -38.92
N LYS A 2 72.86 -5.68 -39.16
CA LYS A 2 71.38 -5.53 -39.06
C LYS A 2 70.92 -5.59 -37.61
N LYS A 3 70.13 -4.62 -37.16
CA LYS A 3 69.42 -4.71 -35.90
C LYS A 3 67.88 -4.78 -36.16
N LEU A 4 67.33 -5.95 -35.92
CA LEU A 4 65.95 -6.24 -36.06
C LEU A 4 65.26 -5.77 -34.76
N ALA A 5 64.34 -4.80 -34.90
CA ALA A 5 63.49 -4.36 -33.78
C ALA A 5 62.12 -5.08 -33.89
N LEU A 6 61.87 -5.97 -32.97
CA LEU A 6 60.57 -6.62 -32.82
C LEU A 6 59.64 -5.71 -32.01
N ILE A 7 58.60 -5.21 -32.65
CA ILE A 7 57.52 -4.47 -32.00
C ILE A 7 56.45 -5.49 -31.60
N PHE A 8 56.33 -5.72 -30.31
CA PHE A 8 55.20 -6.46 -29.72
C PHE A 8 54.04 -5.49 -29.57
N ALA A 9 53.08 -5.60 -30.47
CA ALA A 9 51.79 -4.96 -30.33
C ALA A 9 50.92 -5.80 -29.38
N GLY A 10 50.89 -5.39 -28.12
CA GLY A 10 49.96 -5.96 -27.12
C GLY A 10 48.55 -5.49 -27.37
N LEU A 11 47.72 -6.36 -27.93
CA LEU A 11 46.28 -6.13 -28.10
C LEU A 11 45.58 -6.43 -26.77
N SER A 12 45.41 -5.37 -25.96
CA SER A 12 44.62 -5.48 -24.72
C SER A 12 43.13 -5.50 -25.06
N LEU A 13 42.55 -6.69 -25.13
CA LEU A 13 41.10 -6.90 -25.15
C LEU A 13 40.55 -6.54 -23.79
N LEU A 14 40.09 -5.31 -23.62
CA LEU A 14 39.23 -4.92 -22.50
C LEU A 14 37.85 -5.58 -22.72
N ALA A 15 37.66 -6.75 -22.13
CA ALA A 15 36.34 -7.35 -21.96
C ALA A 15 35.56 -6.46 -20.99
N PHE A 16 34.75 -5.56 -21.50
CA PHE A 16 33.68 -4.94 -20.73
C PHE A 16 32.64 -6.02 -20.46
N THR A 17 32.77 -6.70 -19.31
CA THR A 17 31.66 -7.43 -18.75
C THR A 17 30.67 -6.40 -18.26
N GLY A 18 29.75 -5.97 -19.12
CA GLY A 18 28.59 -5.22 -18.73
C GLY A 18 27.81 -6.09 -17.76
N CYS A 19 27.75 -5.69 -16.49
CA CYS A 19 26.69 -6.14 -15.61
C CYS A 19 25.38 -5.79 -16.30
N LYS A 20 24.71 -6.78 -16.88
CA LYS A 20 23.28 -6.71 -17.07
C LYS A 20 22.72 -6.69 -15.66
N ASP A 21 22.25 -5.53 -15.23
CA ASP A 21 21.27 -5.48 -14.15
C ASP A 21 20.10 -6.30 -14.70
N ASP A 22 19.99 -7.54 -14.24
CA ASP A 22 18.78 -8.34 -14.38
C ASP A 22 17.73 -7.60 -13.53
N GLU A 23 17.07 -6.59 -14.13
CA GLU A 23 15.86 -6.04 -13.57
C GLU A 23 14.85 -7.19 -13.53
N THR A 24 14.83 -7.87 -12.38
CA THR A 24 13.76 -8.82 -12.08
C THR A 24 12.45 -8.03 -12.23
N PRO A 25 11.57 -8.40 -13.17
CA PRO A 25 10.35 -7.63 -13.39
C PRO A 25 9.63 -7.49 -12.05
N GLU A 26 9.36 -6.23 -11.65
CA GLU A 26 8.66 -5.95 -10.40
C GLU A 26 7.33 -6.70 -10.43
N GLN A 27 7.17 -7.66 -9.52
CA GLN A 27 5.96 -8.47 -9.46
C GLN A 27 4.81 -7.58 -9.00
N VAL A 28 3.92 -7.21 -9.93
CA VAL A 28 2.74 -6.41 -9.63
C VAL A 28 1.67 -7.29 -9.02
N PHE A 29 1.42 -7.11 -7.74
CA PHE A 29 0.34 -7.81 -7.04
C PHE A 29 -1.00 -7.09 -7.27
N PRO A 30 -2.08 -7.84 -7.54
CA PRO A 30 -3.38 -7.22 -7.75
C PRO A 30 -3.96 -6.68 -6.45
N LEU A 31 -4.47 -5.44 -6.50
CA LEU A 31 -5.29 -4.86 -5.43
C LEU A 31 -6.61 -5.64 -5.26
N VAL A 32 -7.11 -6.18 -6.36
CA VAL A 32 -8.34 -6.97 -6.43
C VAL A 32 -8.31 -8.14 -5.45
N GLY A 33 -9.39 -8.29 -4.69
CA GLY A 33 -9.53 -9.35 -3.70
C GLY A 33 -10.25 -8.91 -2.44
N LYS A 34 -10.27 -9.81 -1.44
CA LYS A 34 -10.86 -9.57 -0.12
C LYS A 34 -9.75 -9.34 0.90
N TRP A 35 -9.89 -8.27 1.67
CA TRP A 35 -8.90 -7.84 2.63
C TRP A 35 -9.53 -7.68 4.02
N SER A 36 -8.86 -8.21 5.03
CA SER A 36 -9.23 -8.09 6.44
C SER A 36 -8.28 -7.11 7.13
N PRO A 37 -8.78 -6.02 7.73
CA PRO A 37 -7.92 -5.11 8.50
C PRO A 37 -7.44 -5.81 9.77
N THR A 38 -6.17 -5.58 10.14
CA THR A 38 -5.56 -6.20 11.32
C THR A 38 -5.14 -5.16 12.35
N LYS A 39 -4.71 -4.00 11.90
CA LYS A 39 -4.32 -2.87 12.75
C LYS A 39 -4.35 -1.57 11.97
N GLU A 40 -4.33 -0.46 12.68
CA GLU A 40 -4.08 0.87 12.15
C GLU A 40 -3.00 1.59 12.96
N VAL A 41 -2.26 2.47 12.29
CA VAL A 41 -1.31 3.40 12.92
C VAL A 41 -1.77 4.81 12.62
N LYS A 42 -2.08 5.58 13.65
CA LYS A 42 -2.39 7.00 13.55
C LYS A 42 -1.15 7.81 13.86
N THR A 43 -0.73 8.64 12.91
CA THR A 43 0.44 9.52 13.07
C THR A 43 -0.01 10.95 13.05
N GLN A 44 0.51 11.76 13.97
CA GLN A 44 0.33 13.20 13.98
C GLN A 44 1.67 13.88 14.22
N VAL A 45 1.98 14.89 13.39
CA VAL A 45 3.18 15.73 13.53
C VAL A 45 2.73 17.18 13.53
N SER A 46 3.08 17.92 14.58
CA SER A 46 2.76 19.36 14.72
C SER A 46 3.68 20.22 13.85
N ALA A 47 3.31 21.48 13.64
CA ALA A 47 4.14 22.46 12.92
C ALA A 47 5.55 22.66 13.52
N THR A 48 5.73 22.37 14.82
CA THR A 48 7.03 22.44 15.51
C THR A 48 7.91 21.19 15.29
N GLY A 49 7.40 20.19 14.55
CA GLY A 49 8.10 18.93 14.29
C GLY A 49 7.92 17.88 15.39
N ALA A 50 7.27 18.22 16.53
CA ALA A 50 6.92 17.22 17.53
C ALA A 50 5.79 16.32 17.01
N GLY A 51 5.97 15.01 17.08
CA GLY A 51 5.00 14.05 16.57
C GLY A 51 4.91 12.80 17.43
N PHE A 52 3.81 12.07 17.24
CA PHE A 52 3.60 10.76 17.84
C PHE A 52 2.90 9.84 16.86
N SER A 53 3.04 8.55 17.08
CA SER A 53 2.29 7.51 16.36
C SER A 53 1.68 6.57 17.38
N ASP A 54 0.40 6.25 17.19
CA ASP A 54 -0.37 5.33 18.02
C ASP A 54 -0.80 4.12 17.19
N GLU A 55 -0.43 2.93 17.64
CA GLU A 55 -0.80 1.67 16.98
C GLU A 55 -2.02 1.06 17.69
N ILE A 56 -3.09 0.84 16.93
CA ILE A 56 -4.32 0.21 17.39
C ILE A 56 -4.43 -1.16 16.71
N VAL A 57 -4.24 -2.22 17.48
CA VAL A 57 -4.45 -3.60 17.02
C VAL A 57 -5.93 -3.93 17.12
N TYR A 58 -6.50 -4.44 16.04
CA TYR A 58 -7.92 -4.74 15.98
C TYR A 58 -8.29 -6.01 16.78
N THR A 59 -9.44 -5.97 17.41
CA THR A 59 -10.04 -7.14 18.07
C THR A 59 -10.41 -8.21 17.05
N ASP A 60 -10.67 -9.43 17.50
CA ASP A 60 -11.06 -10.52 16.58
C ASP A 60 -12.35 -10.19 15.83
N CYS A 61 -13.31 -9.52 16.48
CA CYS A 61 -14.50 -9.03 15.81
C CYS A 61 -14.19 -7.98 14.73
N GLN A 62 -13.34 -7.01 15.02
CA GLN A 62 -12.95 -5.98 14.04
C GLN A 62 -12.19 -6.58 12.86
N LYS A 63 -11.38 -7.62 13.07
CA LYS A 63 -10.71 -8.37 11.99
C LYS A 63 -11.67 -9.14 11.08
N GLU A 64 -12.95 -9.32 11.47
CA GLU A 64 -13.98 -9.83 10.59
C GLU A 64 -14.50 -8.78 9.59
N SER A 65 -14.11 -7.51 9.72
CA SER A 65 -14.37 -6.48 8.71
C SER A 65 -13.76 -6.86 7.36
N ARG A 66 -14.35 -6.37 6.28
CA ARG A 66 -13.90 -6.71 4.92
C ARG A 66 -13.84 -5.46 4.05
N TRP A 67 -12.73 -5.35 3.30
CA TRP A 67 -12.62 -4.48 2.17
C TRP A 67 -12.49 -5.36 0.93
N VAL A 68 -13.44 -5.25 0.04
CA VAL A 68 -13.50 -6.05 -1.20
C VAL A 68 -13.26 -5.12 -2.37
N PHE A 69 -12.26 -5.43 -3.18
CA PHE A 69 -11.97 -4.73 -4.43
C PHE A 69 -12.25 -5.68 -5.59
N ASN A 70 -13.16 -5.32 -6.49
CA ASN A 70 -13.57 -6.12 -7.64
C ASN A 70 -12.82 -5.68 -8.90
N GLU A 71 -12.71 -6.56 -9.90
CA GLU A 71 -12.04 -6.28 -11.18
C GLU A 71 -12.67 -5.13 -11.98
N ASN A 72 -13.98 -4.89 -11.79
CA ASN A 72 -14.72 -3.82 -12.45
C ASN A 72 -14.59 -2.45 -11.77
N SER A 73 -13.54 -2.23 -10.97
CA SER A 73 -13.28 -0.99 -10.22
C SER A 73 -14.38 -0.60 -9.24
N THR A 74 -15.16 -1.56 -8.77
CA THR A 74 -16.10 -1.39 -7.66
C THR A 74 -15.63 -2.14 -6.43
N GLY A 75 -16.21 -1.82 -5.28
CA GLY A 75 -15.89 -2.53 -4.05
C GLY A 75 -16.93 -2.31 -2.97
N GLN A 76 -16.69 -2.99 -1.85
CA GLN A 76 -17.51 -2.88 -0.65
C GLN A 76 -16.62 -2.87 0.59
N ARG A 77 -16.91 -1.96 1.49
CA ARG A 77 -16.34 -1.93 2.84
C ARG A 77 -17.42 -2.31 3.83
N THR A 78 -17.17 -3.37 4.59
CA THR A 78 -18.00 -3.82 5.72
C THR A 78 -17.18 -3.68 6.99
N ASN A 79 -17.66 -2.92 7.96
CA ASN A 79 -17.05 -2.80 9.28
C ASN A 79 -17.84 -3.63 10.28
N ARG A 80 -17.12 -4.39 11.11
CA ARG A 80 -17.69 -5.16 12.22
C ARG A 80 -17.09 -4.70 13.53
N ASP A 81 -17.89 -4.68 14.57
CA ASP A 81 -17.46 -4.39 15.94
C ASP A 81 -18.42 -4.99 16.94
N LEU A 82 -18.02 -4.97 18.21
CA LEU A 82 -18.90 -5.35 19.31
C LEU A 82 -19.97 -4.27 19.49
N ALA A 83 -21.22 -4.64 19.43
CA ALA A 83 -22.37 -3.75 19.55
C ALA A 83 -23.46 -4.34 20.44
N GLY A 84 -24.30 -3.43 21.01
CA GLY A 84 -25.43 -3.78 21.87
C GLY A 84 -25.08 -3.80 23.36
N SER A 85 -26.11 -3.95 24.18
CA SER A 85 -26.01 -4.03 25.66
C SER A 85 -25.32 -5.31 26.13
N THR A 86 -25.49 -6.41 25.40
CA THR A 86 -24.68 -7.61 25.50
C THR A 86 -23.80 -7.67 24.27
N PRO A 87 -22.51 -7.26 24.36
CA PRO A 87 -21.68 -7.03 23.18
C PRO A 87 -21.56 -8.29 22.32
N THR A 88 -22.11 -8.23 21.11
CA THR A 88 -21.97 -9.28 20.09
C THR A 88 -21.31 -8.73 18.86
N CYS A 89 -20.48 -9.55 18.19
CA CYS A 89 -19.84 -9.15 16.96
C CYS A 89 -20.87 -8.99 15.85
N SER A 90 -21.06 -7.75 15.39
CA SER A 90 -22.08 -7.43 14.39
C SER A 90 -21.56 -6.44 13.34
N THR A 91 -22.22 -6.38 12.20
CA THR A 91 -21.94 -5.38 11.17
C THR A 91 -22.47 -4.03 11.64
N ILE A 92 -21.54 -3.07 11.83
CA ILE A 92 -21.89 -1.72 12.26
C ILE A 92 -22.02 -0.76 11.08
N SER A 93 -21.39 -1.06 9.94
CA SER A 93 -21.56 -0.31 8.70
C SER A 93 -21.21 -1.14 7.47
N GLN A 94 -21.88 -0.84 6.35
CA GLN A 94 -21.59 -1.42 5.05
C GLN A 94 -21.76 -0.33 3.99
N ARG A 95 -20.74 -0.13 3.15
CA ARG A 95 -20.72 0.91 2.14
C ARG A 95 -20.13 0.38 0.84
N ASN A 96 -20.82 0.59 -0.26
CA ASN A 96 -20.29 0.33 -1.59
C ASN A 96 -19.46 1.52 -2.06
N PHE A 97 -18.45 1.26 -2.89
CA PHE A 97 -17.61 2.29 -3.47
C PHE A 97 -17.19 1.93 -4.89
N SER A 98 -16.76 2.94 -5.64
CA SER A 98 -15.91 2.80 -6.82
C SER A 98 -14.50 3.23 -6.47
N TYR A 99 -13.50 2.72 -7.21
CA TYR A 99 -12.11 3.09 -6.98
C TYR A 99 -11.33 3.24 -8.28
N VAL A 100 -10.25 4.02 -8.20
CA VAL A 100 -9.22 4.13 -9.24
C VAL A 100 -7.88 3.84 -8.59
N TYR A 101 -7.13 2.88 -9.12
CA TYR A 101 -5.80 2.55 -8.65
C TYR A 101 -4.76 2.77 -9.74
N ASN A 102 -3.74 3.59 -9.44
CA ASN A 102 -2.57 3.78 -10.28
C ASN A 102 -1.38 3.04 -9.64
N PRO A 103 -0.96 1.88 -10.15
CA PRO A 103 0.11 1.10 -9.56
C PRO A 103 1.48 1.79 -9.65
N SER A 104 1.76 2.54 -10.72
CA SER A 104 3.04 3.24 -10.91
C SER A 104 3.25 4.34 -9.87
N GLU A 105 2.21 5.06 -9.51
CA GLU A 105 2.24 6.12 -8.50
C GLU A 105 1.86 5.62 -7.11
N LYS A 106 1.37 4.37 -7.02
CA LYS A 106 0.83 3.77 -5.79
C LYS A 106 -0.33 4.59 -5.20
N ASN A 107 -1.10 5.29 -6.05
CA ASN A 107 -2.26 6.08 -5.65
C ASN A 107 -3.53 5.25 -5.74
N LEU A 108 -4.35 5.31 -4.70
CA LEU A 108 -5.68 4.71 -4.67
C LEU A 108 -6.70 5.79 -4.28
N GLU A 109 -7.68 6.02 -5.14
CA GLU A 109 -8.81 6.89 -4.90
C GLU A 109 -10.06 6.06 -4.69
N ILE A 110 -10.82 6.34 -3.63
CA ILE A 110 -12.05 5.63 -3.27
C ILE A 110 -13.19 6.63 -3.17
N LYS A 111 -14.27 6.37 -3.91
CA LYS A 111 -15.49 7.17 -3.86
C LYS A 111 -16.66 6.31 -3.38
N TYR A 112 -17.15 6.59 -2.19
CA TYR A 112 -18.30 5.88 -1.65
C TYR A 112 -19.60 6.29 -2.34
N GLN A 113 -20.49 5.32 -2.47
CA GLN A 113 -21.83 5.58 -3.02
C GLN A 113 -22.57 6.60 -2.14
N GLY A 114 -23.19 7.59 -2.79
CA GLY A 114 -23.92 8.66 -2.10
C GLY A 114 -23.04 9.78 -1.54
N THR A 115 -21.72 9.81 -1.83
CA THR A 115 -20.83 10.91 -1.44
C THR A 115 -20.23 11.60 -2.65
N VAL A 116 -19.91 12.89 -2.50
CA VAL A 116 -19.16 13.66 -3.52
C VAL A 116 -17.65 13.66 -3.23
N VAL A 117 -17.26 13.35 -1.99
CA VAL A 117 -15.87 13.36 -1.55
C VAL A 117 -15.17 12.08 -2.00
N VAL A 118 -13.98 12.24 -2.54
CA VAL A 118 -13.07 11.13 -2.89
C VAL A 118 -12.02 11.01 -1.80
N GLU A 119 -11.93 9.85 -1.17
CA GLU A 119 -10.85 9.53 -0.24
C GLU A 119 -9.61 9.14 -1.04
N LYS A 120 -8.49 9.82 -0.79
CA LYS A 120 -7.21 9.56 -1.44
C LYS A 120 -6.28 8.82 -0.49
N SER A 121 -5.62 7.79 -0.99
CA SER A 121 -4.66 7.01 -0.21
C SER A 121 -3.43 6.62 -1.03
N LYS A 122 -2.35 6.33 -0.32
CA LYS A 122 -1.15 5.69 -0.87
C LYS A 122 -1.12 4.22 -0.50
N VAL A 123 -0.84 3.37 -1.48
CA VAL A 123 -0.54 1.96 -1.28
C VAL A 123 0.94 1.84 -0.90
N ILE A 124 1.22 1.69 0.40
CA ILE A 124 2.60 1.65 0.93
C ILE A 124 3.23 0.27 0.70
N LEU A 125 2.42 -0.77 0.83
CA LEU A 125 2.79 -2.16 0.59
C LEU A 125 1.62 -2.87 -0.07
N LEU A 126 1.91 -3.70 -1.05
CA LEU A 126 0.95 -4.61 -1.66
C LEU A 126 1.70 -5.84 -2.14
N ASP A 127 1.43 -6.97 -1.50
CA ASP A 127 1.95 -8.27 -1.89
C ASP A 127 0.82 -9.32 -1.95
N ASP A 128 1.16 -10.60 -2.06
CA ASP A 128 0.19 -11.69 -2.14
C ASP A 128 -0.66 -11.86 -0.89
N LYS A 129 -0.18 -11.39 0.28
CA LYS A 129 -0.79 -11.61 1.61
C LYS A 129 -1.15 -10.34 2.34
N THR A 130 -0.44 -9.23 2.06
CA THR A 130 -0.49 -8.01 2.86
C THR A 130 -0.76 -6.79 1.99
N MET A 131 -1.54 -5.87 2.53
CA MET A 131 -1.75 -4.55 1.95
C MET A 131 -1.67 -3.50 3.05
N ASN A 132 -0.91 -2.41 2.81
CA ASN A 132 -0.89 -1.24 3.67
C ASN A 132 -1.39 -0.02 2.90
N LEU A 133 -2.48 0.59 3.40
CA LEU A 133 -3.06 1.81 2.84
C LEU A 133 -2.86 2.97 3.80
N LYS A 134 -2.23 4.06 3.33
CA LYS A 134 -2.05 5.28 4.08
C LYS A 134 -3.00 6.36 3.56
N PHE A 135 -3.87 6.86 4.44
CA PHE A 135 -4.73 8.02 4.22
C PHE A 135 -4.14 9.22 4.94
N GLU A 136 -4.05 10.36 4.27
CA GLU A 136 -3.58 11.62 4.86
C GLU A 136 -4.78 12.55 5.07
N ASP A 137 -4.86 13.14 6.25
CA ASP A 137 -5.84 14.19 6.57
C ASP A 137 -5.19 15.55 6.25
N THR A 138 -5.70 16.21 5.23
CA THR A 138 -5.21 17.51 4.74
C THR A 138 -6.12 18.67 5.17
N THR A 139 -7.02 18.45 6.12
CA THR A 139 -7.96 19.48 6.59
C THR A 139 -7.27 20.62 7.34
N ASP A 140 -6.18 20.33 8.04
CA ASP A 140 -5.34 21.30 8.71
C ASP A 140 -3.92 21.27 8.13
N PRO A 141 -3.53 22.27 7.32
CA PRO A 141 -2.21 22.29 6.68
C PRO A 141 -1.05 22.52 7.66
N THR A 142 -1.33 22.91 8.91
CA THR A 142 -0.32 23.14 9.93
C THR A 142 0.04 21.88 10.72
N VAL A 143 -0.74 20.81 10.57
CA VAL A 143 -0.55 19.55 11.29
C VAL A 143 -0.62 18.40 10.29
N TYR A 144 0.49 17.66 10.15
CA TYR A 144 0.45 16.43 9.39
C TYR A 144 -0.29 15.35 10.18
N LYS A 145 -1.32 14.77 9.58
CA LYS A 145 -2.05 13.62 10.13
C LYS A 145 -2.19 12.54 9.09
N SER A 146 -1.99 11.31 9.50
CA SER A 146 -2.25 10.16 8.63
C SER A 146 -2.74 8.95 9.42
N THR A 147 -3.49 8.10 8.74
CA THR A 147 -3.87 6.78 9.24
C THR A 147 -3.40 5.73 8.24
N THR A 148 -2.56 4.80 8.71
CA THR A 148 -2.10 3.66 7.91
C THR A 148 -2.78 2.40 8.38
N TYR A 149 -3.61 1.81 7.53
CA TYR A 149 -4.24 0.51 7.77
C TYR A 149 -3.35 -0.61 7.25
N THR A 150 -3.23 -1.67 8.05
CA THR A 150 -2.61 -2.93 7.62
C THR A 150 -3.69 -3.99 7.44
N PHE A 151 -3.68 -4.63 6.29
CA PHE A 151 -4.63 -5.69 5.94
C PHE A 151 -3.91 -7.00 5.66
N LYS A 152 -4.63 -8.11 5.88
CA LYS A 152 -4.28 -9.43 5.37
C LYS A 152 -5.26 -9.85 4.28
N ARG A 153 -4.76 -10.49 3.23
CA ARG A 153 -5.61 -11.08 2.19
C ARG A 153 -6.40 -12.24 2.79
N VAL A 154 -7.69 -12.27 2.48
CA VAL A 154 -8.56 -13.39 2.85
C VAL A 154 -8.58 -14.35 1.67
N THR A 155 -7.99 -15.52 1.87
CA THR A 155 -8.12 -16.65 0.93
C THR A 155 -9.54 -17.20 1.01
N GLN A 156 -10.07 -17.59 -0.14
CA GLN A 156 -11.38 -18.26 -0.23
C GLN A 156 -11.27 -19.69 0.28
#